data_1e497fe9caf2c1df96695fc589828dc9
#
_entry.id   1e497fe9caf2c1df96695fc589828dc9
#
_cell.length_a   1.000
_cell.length_b   1.000
_cell.length_c   1.000
_cell.angle_alpha   90.00
_cell.angle_beta   90.00
_cell.angle_gamma   90.00
#
_symmetry.space_group_name_H-M   'P 1'
#
loop_
_entity.id
_entity.type
_entity.pdbx_description
1 polymer ?
#
loop_
_entity_poly.entity_id
_entity_poly.type
_entity_poly.pdbx_seq_one_letter_code
_entity_poly.pdbx_strand_id
1 'polypeptide(L)'
;IDRSRGLGDVYKRQTELQESHSQPIGALGAKVVAQGGNLGLAESWIESSLASPLASGSGQFQNFSGTEITNVPAFCLHSKKALDAVGGWDTYFITSQASDLSMRLLNAGYLLFRTDAVTVKMAKRKSFRSWAKMGFRYGFWRTKLLKKHPSRVSLREFLPWFGLLLTITLYCANQGLWYVPSLLYLIVLGIEGARFSIQKRNLAMVIGVPIAIVLMHTFFSIGLAYGIFGRRRSFNDRQANKGNVN
;
A
#
# COMPACT_ATOMS: atom_id res chain seq x y z
N ILE A 1 20.39 6.30 15.00
CA ILE A 1 20.02 4.88 15.19
C ILE A 1 21.10 4.05 14.55
N ASP A 2 21.75 3.25 15.36
CA ASP A 2 22.72 2.28 14.88
C ASP A 2 21.97 1.25 13.99
N ARG A 3 22.13 1.39 12.66
CA ARG A 3 21.46 0.53 11.68
C ARG A 3 21.83 -0.96 11.85
N SER A 4 22.99 -1.23 12.43
CA SER A 4 23.48 -2.59 12.67
C SER A 4 22.70 -3.29 13.78
N ARG A 5 22.34 -2.59 14.86
CA ARG A 5 21.53 -3.14 15.95
C ARG A 5 20.13 -3.52 15.48
N GLY A 6 19.46 -2.63 14.73
CA GLY A 6 18.10 -2.93 14.26
C GLY A 6 18.03 -4.14 13.32
N LEU A 7 19.03 -4.36 12.46
CA LEU A 7 19.10 -5.56 11.60
C LEU A 7 19.40 -6.83 12.40
N GLY A 8 20.27 -6.75 13.40
CA GLY A 8 20.58 -7.85 14.30
C GLY A 8 19.35 -8.34 15.07
N ASP A 9 18.53 -7.40 15.56
CA ASP A 9 17.29 -7.73 16.28
C ASP A 9 16.25 -8.40 15.35
N VAL A 10 16.11 -7.96 14.10
CA VAL A 10 15.23 -8.59 13.11
C VAL A 10 15.72 -10.02 12.80
N TYR A 11 17.03 -10.18 12.60
CA TYR A 11 17.61 -11.50 12.32
C TYR A 11 17.40 -12.48 13.49
N LYS A 12 17.72 -12.05 14.71
CA LYS A 12 17.49 -12.85 15.93
C LYS A 12 16.00 -13.27 16.05
N ARG A 13 15.09 -12.32 15.84
CA ARG A 13 13.66 -12.59 15.88
C ARG A 13 13.20 -13.56 14.79
N GLN A 14 13.78 -13.47 13.60
CA GLN A 14 13.49 -14.43 12.53
C GLN A 14 13.93 -15.85 12.91
N THR A 15 15.09 -16.01 13.57
CA THR A 15 15.59 -17.31 14.03
C THR A 15 14.67 -17.89 15.11
N GLU A 16 14.29 -17.10 16.12
CA GLU A 16 13.37 -17.51 17.18
C GLU A 16 12.00 -17.96 16.60
N LEU A 17 11.48 -17.25 15.62
CA LEU A 17 10.23 -17.61 14.95
C LEU A 17 10.38 -18.91 14.15
N GLN A 18 11.53 -19.13 13.49
CA GLN A 18 11.78 -20.36 12.74
C GLN A 18 11.82 -21.58 13.66
N GLU A 19 12.37 -21.46 14.87
CA GLU A 19 12.40 -22.52 15.88
C GLU A 19 11.00 -22.84 16.44
N SER A 20 10.11 -21.84 16.48
CA SER A 20 8.75 -21.99 17.02
C SER A 20 7.70 -22.43 15.98
N HIS A 21 8.06 -22.51 14.70
CA HIS A 21 7.11 -22.87 13.63
C HIS A 21 7.65 -24.02 12.78
N SER A 22 6.76 -24.96 12.46
CA SER A 22 7.09 -26.10 11.58
C SER A 22 7.26 -25.69 10.10
N GLN A 23 6.55 -24.64 9.67
CA GLN A 23 6.67 -24.12 8.32
C GLN A 23 7.84 -23.14 8.20
N PRO A 24 8.57 -23.15 7.06
CA PRO A 24 9.72 -22.27 6.89
C PRO A 24 9.31 -20.80 6.77
N ILE A 25 10.08 -19.92 7.41
CA ILE A 25 9.86 -18.47 7.35
C ILE A 25 10.59 -17.87 6.16
N GLY A 26 9.83 -17.20 5.28
CA GLY A 26 10.34 -16.55 4.09
C GLY A 26 10.78 -15.11 4.31
N ALA A 27 10.07 -14.36 5.15
CA ALA A 27 10.40 -12.97 5.44
C ALA A 27 9.83 -12.50 6.78
N LEU A 28 10.55 -11.54 7.39
CA LEU A 28 10.11 -10.79 8.57
C LEU A 28 10.22 -9.29 8.28
N GLY A 29 9.09 -8.59 8.28
CA GLY A 29 8.99 -7.15 8.03
C GLY A 29 8.98 -6.32 9.30
N ALA A 30 9.43 -5.07 9.19
CA ALA A 30 9.41 -4.08 10.26
C ALA A 30 8.12 -3.24 10.24
N LYS A 31 7.78 -2.66 11.38
CA LYS A 31 6.71 -1.66 11.49
C LYS A 31 7.15 -0.35 10.87
N VAL A 32 6.34 0.19 9.97
CA VAL A 32 6.61 1.48 9.33
C VAL A 32 5.94 2.58 10.13
N VAL A 33 6.72 3.54 10.58
CA VAL A 33 6.21 4.71 11.30
C VAL A 33 6.50 5.99 10.52
N ALA A 34 5.74 7.03 10.81
CA ALA A 34 5.99 8.34 10.27
C ALA A 34 7.37 8.86 10.70
N GLN A 35 8.04 9.61 9.83
CA GLN A 35 9.35 10.17 10.16
C GLN A 35 9.28 11.18 11.32
N GLY A 36 8.11 11.83 11.51
CA GLY A 36 7.94 12.92 12.47
C GLY A 36 8.63 14.21 12.00
N GLY A 37 8.53 15.26 12.80
CA GLY A 37 9.08 16.59 12.51
C GLY A 37 8.00 17.58 12.07
N ASN A 38 8.41 18.80 11.70
CA ASN A 38 7.50 19.83 11.20
C ASN A 38 7.07 19.49 9.78
N LEU A 39 5.90 18.86 9.65
CA LEU A 39 5.31 18.51 8.36
C LEU A 39 4.58 19.72 7.78
N GLY A 40 4.72 19.94 6.49
CA GLY A 40 3.85 20.86 5.76
C GLY A 40 2.39 20.37 5.76
N LEU A 41 1.43 21.26 5.53
CA LEU A 41 -0.01 20.93 5.56
C LEU A 41 -0.35 19.73 4.66
N ALA A 42 0.05 19.77 3.40
CA ALA A 42 -0.22 18.69 2.45
C ALA A 42 0.45 17.36 2.88
N GLU A 43 1.66 17.41 3.41
CA GLU A 43 2.39 16.25 3.91
C GLU A 43 1.66 15.61 5.09
N SER A 44 1.20 16.43 6.05
CA SER A 44 0.44 15.99 7.22
C SER A 44 -0.89 15.33 6.84
N TRP A 45 -1.60 15.88 5.84
CA TRP A 45 -2.85 15.31 5.32
C TRP A 45 -2.63 13.98 4.62
N ILE A 46 -1.59 13.90 3.78
CA ILE A 46 -1.21 12.67 3.07
C ILE A 46 -0.78 11.58 4.06
N GLU A 47 -0.01 11.94 5.08
CA GLU A 47 0.42 11.01 6.12
C GLU A 47 -0.77 10.47 6.92
N SER A 48 -1.68 11.35 7.33
CA SER A 48 -2.90 10.96 8.02
C SER A 48 -3.79 10.07 7.14
N SER A 49 -3.92 10.39 5.86
CA SER A 49 -4.68 9.55 4.92
C SER A 49 -4.09 8.15 4.77
N LEU A 50 -2.75 8.00 4.80
CA LEU A 50 -2.08 6.69 4.77
C LEU A 50 -2.30 5.86 6.03
N ALA A 51 -2.50 6.52 7.18
CA ALA A 51 -2.87 5.84 8.42
C ALA A 51 -4.35 5.42 8.45
N SER A 52 -5.16 5.95 7.53
CA SER A 52 -6.57 5.61 7.39
C SER A 52 -6.76 4.23 6.74
N PRO A 53 -7.67 3.39 7.27
CA PRO A 53 -8.06 2.15 6.61
C PRO A 53 -8.70 2.39 5.24
N LEU A 54 -9.25 3.56 4.98
CA LEU A 54 -9.87 3.90 3.70
C LEU A 54 -8.83 4.01 2.57
N ALA A 55 -7.66 4.60 2.84
CA ALA A 55 -6.65 4.83 1.81
C ALA A 55 -5.60 3.72 1.67
N SER A 56 -5.21 3.06 2.78
CA SER A 56 -4.09 2.09 2.78
C SER A 56 -4.49 0.65 3.05
N GLY A 57 -5.79 0.35 3.01
CA GLY A 57 -6.25 -1.01 3.22
C GLY A 57 -5.94 -1.54 4.63
N SER A 58 -6.37 -0.84 5.68
CA SER A 58 -6.24 -1.17 7.11
C SER A 58 -4.97 -0.73 7.83
N GLY A 59 -4.23 0.23 7.27
CA GLY A 59 -3.00 0.70 7.93
C GLY A 59 -1.98 -0.41 8.12
N GLN A 60 -1.92 -1.33 7.17
CA GLN A 60 -1.20 -2.60 7.17
C GLN A 60 0.24 -2.50 7.69
N PHE A 61 0.87 -1.34 7.58
CA PHE A 61 2.27 -1.14 7.96
C PHE A 61 2.46 -0.40 9.29
N GLN A 62 1.39 0.19 9.86
CA GLN A 62 1.45 1.04 11.04
C GLN A 62 0.60 0.52 12.20
N ASN A 63 -0.60 -0.01 11.92
CA ASN A 63 -1.61 -0.28 12.93
C ASN A 63 -1.61 -1.77 13.34
N PHE A 64 -0.52 -2.20 13.93
CA PHE A 64 -0.40 -3.53 14.54
C PHE A 64 0.55 -3.46 15.74
N SER A 65 0.47 -4.44 16.62
CA SER A 65 1.37 -4.62 17.76
C SER A 65 1.80 -6.08 17.88
N GLY A 66 3.02 -6.28 18.36
CA GLY A 66 3.62 -7.60 18.48
C GLY A 66 4.14 -8.16 17.15
N THR A 67 4.23 -9.47 17.10
CA THR A 67 4.68 -10.21 15.90
C THR A 67 3.53 -11.08 15.40
N GLU A 68 3.17 -10.93 14.13
CA GLU A 68 2.02 -11.64 13.55
C GLU A 68 2.25 -12.01 12.08
N ILE A 69 1.51 -13.00 11.60
CA ILE A 69 1.51 -13.41 10.19
C ILE A 69 0.92 -12.30 9.32
N THR A 70 1.49 -12.10 8.16
CA THR A 70 1.02 -11.12 7.17
C THR A 70 1.22 -11.63 5.75
N ASN A 71 0.42 -11.14 4.82
CA ASN A 71 0.57 -11.50 3.40
C ASN A 71 1.62 -10.66 2.67
N VAL A 72 1.90 -9.44 3.13
CA VAL A 72 2.88 -8.55 2.50
C VAL A 72 3.56 -7.73 3.59
N PRO A 73 4.66 -8.19 4.14
CA PRO A 73 5.43 -7.43 5.10
C PRO A 73 6.15 -6.26 4.44
N ALA A 74 6.44 -5.20 5.20
CA ALA A 74 7.18 -4.03 4.73
C ALA A 74 8.62 -4.05 5.27
N PHE A 75 9.56 -3.52 4.49
CA PHE A 75 10.98 -3.41 4.90
C PHE A 75 11.52 -4.72 5.49
N CYS A 76 11.44 -5.79 4.68
CA CYS A 76 11.67 -7.14 5.14
C CYS A 76 13.15 -7.55 5.12
N LEU A 77 13.51 -8.33 6.12
CA LEU A 77 14.60 -9.29 6.03
C LEU A 77 14.02 -10.58 5.39
N HIS A 78 14.59 -11.03 4.29
CA HIS A 78 14.19 -12.26 3.60
C HIS A 78 15.19 -13.37 3.88
N SER A 79 14.69 -14.59 4.04
CA SER A 79 15.55 -15.78 4.03
C SER A 79 16.17 -15.95 2.64
N LYS A 80 17.51 -16.09 2.57
CA LYS A 80 18.21 -16.35 1.30
C LYS A 80 17.69 -17.61 0.63
N LYS A 81 17.50 -18.69 1.41
CA LYS A 81 16.93 -19.95 0.93
C LYS A 81 15.55 -19.76 0.31
N ALA A 82 14.70 -18.94 0.93
CA ALA A 82 13.37 -18.65 0.41
C ALA A 82 13.42 -17.82 -0.88
N LEU A 83 14.32 -16.84 -0.97
CA LEU A 83 14.54 -16.06 -2.20
C LEU A 83 15.01 -16.95 -3.34
N ASP A 84 16.01 -17.79 -3.09
CA ASP A 84 16.58 -18.70 -4.08
C ASP A 84 15.52 -19.69 -4.58
N ALA A 85 14.69 -20.22 -3.69
CA ALA A 85 13.61 -21.15 -4.02
C ALA A 85 12.53 -20.58 -4.96
N VAL A 86 12.29 -19.25 -4.91
CA VAL A 86 11.30 -18.60 -5.78
C VAL A 86 11.92 -17.78 -6.91
N GLY A 87 13.23 -17.87 -7.14
CA GLY A 87 13.92 -17.17 -8.21
C GLY A 87 14.12 -15.66 -7.98
N GLY A 88 14.10 -15.20 -6.70
CA GLY A 88 14.38 -13.81 -6.34
C GLY A 88 13.30 -12.81 -6.76
N TRP A 89 13.70 -11.58 -7.03
CA TRP A 89 12.81 -10.47 -7.42
C TRP A 89 12.48 -10.53 -8.92
N ASP A 90 11.19 -10.35 -9.24
CA ASP A 90 10.76 -10.18 -10.63
C ASP A 90 11.05 -8.73 -11.10
N THR A 91 11.97 -8.59 -12.03
CA THR A 91 12.41 -7.31 -12.59
C THR A 91 11.36 -6.64 -13.48
N TYR A 92 10.30 -7.36 -13.88
CA TYR A 92 9.17 -6.79 -14.59
C TYR A 92 8.47 -5.70 -13.78
N PHE A 93 8.33 -5.88 -12.47
CA PHE A 93 7.64 -4.93 -11.61
C PHE A 93 8.53 -3.77 -11.19
N ILE A 94 8.06 -2.54 -11.39
CA ILE A 94 8.71 -1.31 -10.86
C ILE A 94 8.08 -0.90 -9.53
N THR A 95 6.81 -1.24 -9.33
CA THR A 95 6.03 -1.09 -8.10
C THR A 95 5.27 -2.39 -7.89
N SER A 96 4.90 -2.70 -6.66
CA SER A 96 4.29 -3.99 -6.27
C SER A 96 5.25 -5.19 -6.29
N GLN A 97 6.56 -4.98 -6.42
CA GLN A 97 7.58 -6.04 -6.36
C GLN A 97 7.47 -6.85 -5.06
N ALA A 98 7.34 -6.16 -3.91
CA ALA A 98 7.18 -6.82 -2.62
C ALA A 98 5.92 -7.69 -2.56
N SER A 99 4.82 -7.22 -3.16
CA SER A 99 3.59 -8.01 -3.23
C SER A 99 3.74 -9.24 -4.14
N ASP A 100 4.41 -9.11 -5.30
CA ASP A 100 4.69 -10.24 -6.17
C ASP A 100 5.56 -11.29 -5.48
N LEU A 101 6.67 -10.86 -4.90
CA LEU A 101 7.58 -11.76 -4.17
C LEU A 101 6.86 -12.45 -3.01
N SER A 102 6.08 -11.69 -2.22
CA SER A 102 5.31 -12.25 -1.11
C SER A 102 4.33 -13.32 -1.57
N MET A 103 3.61 -13.11 -2.67
CA MET A 103 2.68 -14.12 -3.21
C MET A 103 3.42 -15.38 -3.67
N ARG A 104 4.60 -15.23 -4.30
CA ARG A 104 5.41 -16.39 -4.71
C ARG A 104 5.94 -17.18 -3.51
N LEU A 105 6.38 -16.48 -2.44
CA LEU A 105 6.81 -17.11 -1.19
C LEU A 105 5.66 -17.84 -0.49
N LEU A 106 4.48 -17.22 -0.38
CA LEU A 106 3.29 -17.85 0.20
C LEU A 106 2.86 -19.09 -0.59
N ASN A 107 2.87 -19.01 -1.92
CA ASN A 107 2.53 -20.14 -2.79
C ASN A 107 3.56 -21.29 -2.70
N ALA A 108 4.80 -20.97 -2.34
CA ALA A 108 5.85 -21.97 -2.08
C ALA A 108 5.83 -22.51 -0.64
N GLY A 109 4.81 -22.17 0.18
CA GLY A 109 4.60 -22.68 1.52
C GLY A 109 5.39 -21.97 2.62
N TYR A 110 5.98 -20.80 2.33
CA TYR A 110 6.66 -20.01 3.35
C TYR A 110 5.69 -19.14 4.13
N LEU A 111 5.93 -18.97 5.44
CA LEU A 111 5.26 -17.99 6.27
C LEU A 111 5.95 -16.62 6.15
N LEU A 112 5.15 -15.55 6.17
CA LEU A 112 5.63 -14.19 6.21
C LEU A 112 5.12 -13.52 7.48
N PHE A 113 6.02 -12.84 8.19
CA PHE A 113 5.72 -12.16 9.46
C PHE A 113 5.97 -10.67 9.37
N ARG A 114 5.34 -9.93 10.27
CA ARG A 114 5.66 -8.54 10.59
C ARG A 114 5.82 -8.38 12.10
N THR A 115 6.70 -7.47 12.52
CA THR A 115 6.98 -7.23 13.94
C THR A 115 7.11 -5.73 14.24
N ASP A 116 6.67 -5.32 15.41
CA ASP A 116 6.87 -3.97 15.94
C ASP A 116 8.12 -3.83 16.82
N ALA A 117 8.82 -4.94 17.07
CA ALA A 117 10.12 -4.92 17.76
C ALA A 117 11.14 -4.03 17.03
N VAL A 118 10.99 -3.89 15.70
CA VAL A 118 11.79 -2.98 14.87
C VAL A 118 10.89 -2.03 14.11
N THR A 119 11.22 -0.73 14.17
CA THR A 119 10.49 0.32 13.46
C THR A 119 11.34 1.00 12.40
N VAL A 120 10.76 1.24 11.23
CA VAL A 120 11.39 1.99 10.14
C VAL A 120 10.67 3.32 9.96
N LYS A 121 11.37 4.42 10.12
CA LYS A 121 10.85 5.77 9.85
C LYS A 121 10.90 6.03 8.35
N MET A 122 9.75 6.37 7.77
CA MET A 122 9.66 6.64 6.34
C MET A 122 9.07 8.02 6.07
N ALA A 123 9.82 8.83 5.29
CA ALA A 123 9.30 10.09 4.76
C ALA A 123 8.18 9.82 3.74
N LYS A 124 7.07 10.51 3.90
CA LYS A 124 5.90 10.41 3.01
C LYS A 124 6.01 11.41 1.85
N ARG A 125 4.98 11.47 1.01
CA ARG A 125 4.94 12.42 -0.11
C ARG A 125 4.63 13.83 0.41
N LYS A 126 5.35 14.83 -0.11
CA LYS A 126 5.26 16.22 0.35
C LYS A 126 4.22 17.06 -0.40
N SER A 127 3.68 16.56 -1.52
CA SER A 127 2.73 17.30 -2.33
C SER A 127 1.64 16.43 -2.92
N PHE A 128 0.47 17.01 -3.16
CA PHE A 128 -0.64 16.33 -3.83
C PHE A 128 -0.30 15.85 -5.24
N ARG A 129 0.55 16.58 -5.99
CA ARG A 129 1.02 16.13 -7.29
C ARG A 129 1.81 14.82 -7.21
N SER A 130 2.72 14.72 -6.25
CA SER A 130 3.51 13.49 -6.04
C SER A 130 2.64 12.35 -5.51
N TRP A 131 1.63 12.68 -4.70
CA TRP A 131 0.63 11.77 -4.18
C TRP A 131 -0.25 11.17 -5.27
N ALA A 132 -0.82 12.01 -6.13
CA ALA A 132 -1.60 11.59 -7.30
C ALA A 132 -0.79 10.71 -8.27
N LYS A 133 0.44 11.10 -8.59
CA LYS A 133 1.35 10.29 -9.41
C LYS A 133 1.63 8.91 -8.78
N MET A 134 1.74 8.86 -7.46
CA MET A 134 1.92 7.61 -6.72
C MET A 134 0.66 6.76 -6.83
N GLY A 135 -0.53 7.32 -6.57
CA GLY A 135 -1.81 6.63 -6.70
C GLY A 135 -1.97 5.99 -8.07
N PHE A 136 -1.79 6.76 -9.14
CA PHE A 136 -1.85 6.26 -10.52
C PHE A 136 -0.87 5.11 -10.76
N ARG A 137 0.39 5.27 -10.35
CA ARG A 137 1.41 4.23 -10.53
C ARG A 137 1.06 2.95 -9.77
N TYR A 138 0.57 3.07 -8.53
CA TYR A 138 0.15 1.90 -7.75
C TYR A 138 -1.05 1.21 -8.39
N GLY A 139 -2.07 1.94 -8.86
CA GLY A 139 -3.21 1.37 -9.57
C GLY A 139 -2.78 0.63 -10.84
N PHE A 140 -1.94 1.24 -11.67
CA PHE A 140 -1.41 0.62 -12.88
C PHE A 140 -0.72 -0.73 -12.61
N TRP A 141 0.23 -0.73 -11.67
CA TRP A 141 0.98 -1.95 -11.33
C TRP A 141 0.14 -2.96 -10.56
N ARG A 142 -0.89 -2.47 -9.87
CA ARG A 142 -1.86 -3.35 -9.22
C ARG A 142 -2.60 -4.22 -10.24
N THR A 143 -3.05 -3.65 -11.34
CA THR A 143 -3.68 -4.42 -12.43
C THR A 143 -2.72 -5.49 -12.99
N LYS A 144 -1.45 -5.15 -13.17
CA LYS A 144 -0.44 -6.15 -13.63
C LYS A 144 -0.24 -7.27 -12.60
N LEU A 145 -0.20 -6.89 -11.31
CA LEU A 145 -0.11 -7.85 -10.22
C LEU A 145 -1.32 -8.79 -10.17
N LEU A 146 -2.54 -8.24 -10.30
CA LEU A 146 -3.77 -9.03 -10.27
C LEU A 146 -3.88 -9.98 -11.46
N LYS A 147 -3.35 -9.62 -12.63
CA LYS A 147 -3.26 -10.53 -13.78
C LYS A 147 -2.33 -11.71 -13.51
N LYS A 148 -1.26 -11.50 -12.75
CA LYS A 148 -0.31 -12.56 -12.37
C LYS A 148 -0.77 -13.37 -11.17
N HIS A 149 -1.40 -12.71 -10.20
CA HIS A 149 -1.88 -13.29 -8.94
C HIS A 149 -3.36 -12.96 -8.69
N PRO A 150 -4.31 -13.65 -9.35
CA PRO A 150 -5.74 -13.36 -9.20
C PRO A 150 -6.26 -13.50 -7.77
N SER A 151 -5.69 -14.40 -6.98
CA SER A 151 -6.03 -14.60 -5.56
C SER A 151 -5.78 -13.36 -4.68
N ARG A 152 -5.04 -12.37 -5.20
CA ARG A 152 -4.71 -11.12 -4.51
C ARG A 152 -5.78 -10.02 -4.68
N VAL A 153 -6.86 -10.30 -5.40
CA VAL A 153 -7.98 -9.37 -5.58
C VAL A 153 -8.60 -9.02 -4.23
N SER A 154 -8.88 -7.74 -4.03
CA SER A 154 -9.61 -7.23 -2.87
C SER A 154 -10.76 -6.35 -3.34
N LEU A 155 -11.99 -6.67 -2.94
CA LEU A 155 -13.18 -5.89 -3.31
C LEU A 155 -13.06 -4.40 -2.93
N ARG A 156 -12.34 -4.08 -1.85
CA ARG A 156 -12.11 -2.69 -1.43
C ARG A 156 -11.48 -1.83 -2.53
N GLU A 157 -10.64 -2.40 -3.37
CA GLU A 157 -9.94 -1.69 -4.44
C GLU A 157 -10.89 -1.19 -5.53
N PHE A 158 -12.04 -1.82 -5.63
CA PHE A 158 -13.07 -1.52 -6.63
C PHE A 158 -14.26 -0.75 -6.05
N LEU A 159 -14.32 -0.54 -4.74
CA LEU A 159 -15.43 0.19 -4.11
C LEU A 159 -15.70 1.58 -4.73
N PRO A 160 -14.67 2.41 -5.03
CA PRO A 160 -14.90 3.69 -5.69
C PRO A 160 -15.56 3.54 -7.07
N TRP A 161 -15.18 2.51 -7.83
CA TRP A 161 -15.80 2.19 -9.11
C TRP A 161 -17.24 1.73 -8.96
N PHE A 162 -17.52 0.84 -8.02
CA PHE A 162 -18.90 0.38 -7.77
C PHE A 162 -19.78 1.53 -7.32
N GLY A 163 -19.32 2.39 -6.44
CA GLY A 163 -20.07 3.57 -6.00
C GLY A 163 -20.37 4.53 -7.15
N LEU A 164 -19.38 4.79 -8.01
CA LEU A 164 -19.55 5.65 -9.18
C LEU A 164 -20.53 5.04 -10.20
N LEU A 165 -20.34 3.76 -10.55
CA LEU A 165 -21.21 3.05 -11.48
C LEU A 165 -22.65 3.01 -10.97
N LEU A 166 -22.84 2.70 -9.69
CA LEU A 166 -24.17 2.70 -9.08
C LEU A 166 -24.82 4.09 -9.14
N THR A 167 -24.08 5.15 -8.81
CA THR A 167 -24.58 6.53 -8.93
C THR A 167 -25.04 6.85 -10.36
N ILE A 168 -24.22 6.51 -11.36
CA ILE A 168 -24.55 6.74 -12.77
C ILE A 168 -25.76 5.92 -13.20
N THR A 169 -25.82 4.64 -12.82
CA THR A 169 -26.93 3.75 -13.17
C THR A 169 -28.24 4.27 -12.59
N LEU A 170 -28.26 4.66 -11.32
CA LEU A 170 -29.46 5.21 -10.67
C LEU A 170 -29.89 6.53 -11.30
N TYR A 171 -28.93 7.38 -11.69
CA TYR A 171 -29.20 8.62 -12.40
C TYR A 171 -29.84 8.37 -13.78
N CYS A 172 -29.24 7.48 -14.58
CA CYS A 172 -29.78 7.12 -15.90
C CYS A 172 -31.13 6.42 -15.82
N ALA A 173 -31.38 5.67 -14.76
CA ALA A 173 -32.67 5.04 -14.49
C ALA A 173 -33.72 6.02 -13.90
N ASN A 174 -33.40 7.32 -13.84
CA ASN A 174 -34.22 8.38 -13.28
C ASN A 174 -34.76 8.07 -11.85
N GLN A 175 -33.94 7.40 -11.03
CA GLN A 175 -34.28 7.10 -9.64
C GLN A 175 -34.00 8.32 -8.75
N GLY A 176 -34.97 8.74 -7.95
CA GLY A 176 -34.88 9.91 -7.08
C GLY A 176 -33.74 9.85 -6.04
N LEU A 177 -33.16 8.67 -5.80
CA LEU A 177 -32.09 8.43 -4.81
C LEU A 177 -30.71 8.27 -5.44
N TRP A 178 -30.49 8.71 -6.67
CA TRP A 178 -29.22 8.56 -7.40
C TRP A 178 -28.00 9.13 -6.66
N TYR A 179 -28.18 10.15 -5.84
CA TYR A 179 -27.10 10.82 -5.09
C TYR A 179 -26.68 10.06 -3.83
N VAL A 180 -27.47 9.09 -3.35
CA VAL A 180 -27.23 8.39 -2.07
C VAL A 180 -25.86 7.72 -1.98
N PRO A 181 -25.36 6.97 -2.99
CA PRO A 181 -24.04 6.36 -2.91
C PRO A 181 -22.91 7.40 -2.73
N SER A 182 -23.00 8.50 -3.45
CA SER A 182 -22.03 9.61 -3.35
C SER A 182 -22.12 10.33 -2.00
N LEU A 183 -23.34 10.53 -1.49
CA LEU A 183 -23.56 11.13 -0.17
C LEU A 183 -22.98 10.26 0.95
N LEU A 184 -23.23 8.95 0.90
CA LEU A 184 -22.66 8.01 1.88
C LEU A 184 -21.13 8.03 1.85
N TYR A 185 -20.52 8.07 0.66
CA TYR A 185 -19.07 8.21 0.53
C TYR A 185 -18.56 9.50 1.18
N LEU A 186 -19.21 10.63 0.95
CA LEU A 186 -18.85 11.92 1.56
C LEU A 186 -19.00 11.91 3.09
N ILE A 187 -20.07 11.27 3.62
CA ILE A 187 -20.27 11.10 5.05
C ILE A 187 -19.10 10.30 5.67
N VAL A 188 -18.73 9.16 5.07
CA VAL A 188 -17.63 8.34 5.56
C VAL A 188 -16.30 9.10 5.54
N LEU A 189 -16.05 9.89 4.49
CA LEU A 189 -14.88 10.76 4.41
C LEU A 189 -14.91 11.86 5.48
N GLY A 190 -16.06 12.45 5.73
CA GLY A 190 -16.26 13.47 6.77
C GLY A 190 -15.98 12.92 8.18
N ILE A 191 -16.50 11.72 8.47
CA ILE A 191 -16.24 11.01 9.74
C ILE A 191 -14.74 10.78 9.91
N GLU A 192 -14.06 10.33 8.86
CA GLU A 192 -12.62 10.06 8.91
C GLU A 192 -11.82 11.36 9.08
N GLY A 193 -12.18 12.44 8.40
CA GLY A 193 -11.60 13.76 8.59
C GLY A 193 -11.77 14.29 10.02
N ALA A 194 -12.98 14.14 10.58
CA ALA A 194 -13.28 14.51 11.97
C ALA A 194 -12.45 13.69 12.96
N ARG A 195 -12.35 12.36 12.74
CA ARG A 195 -11.52 11.47 13.57
C ARG A 195 -10.07 11.93 13.63
N PHE A 196 -9.45 12.22 12.48
CA PHE A 196 -8.08 12.74 12.45
C PHE A 196 -7.94 14.14 13.00
N SER A 197 -8.96 15.00 12.85
CA SER A 197 -9.00 16.32 13.44
C SER A 197 -8.92 16.26 14.97
N ILE A 198 -9.70 15.39 15.58
CA ILE A 198 -9.69 15.16 17.02
C ILE A 198 -8.33 14.56 17.46
N GLN A 199 -7.87 13.52 16.77
CA GLN A 199 -6.62 12.82 17.10
C GLN A 199 -5.39 13.74 17.00
N LYS A 200 -5.34 14.61 16.01
CA LYS A 200 -4.21 15.51 15.76
C LYS A 200 -4.41 16.90 16.34
N ARG A 201 -5.56 17.19 16.96
CA ARG A 201 -5.96 18.51 17.47
C ARG A 201 -5.80 19.62 16.42
N ASN A 202 -6.20 19.31 15.17
CA ASN A 202 -6.03 20.22 14.04
C ASN A 202 -7.27 20.18 13.13
N LEU A 203 -8.05 21.27 13.11
CA LEU A 203 -9.28 21.40 12.34
C LEU A 203 -9.06 21.27 10.83
N ALA A 204 -7.88 21.63 10.32
CA ALA A 204 -7.58 21.49 8.89
C ALA A 204 -7.61 20.04 8.40
N MET A 205 -7.54 19.04 9.30
CA MET A 205 -7.67 17.62 8.97
C MET A 205 -9.06 17.24 8.49
N VAL A 206 -10.12 17.97 8.95
CA VAL A 206 -11.51 17.72 8.52
C VAL A 206 -11.65 17.77 7.00
N ILE A 207 -10.91 18.66 6.36
CA ILE A 207 -10.95 18.86 4.90
C ILE A 207 -9.77 18.16 4.24
N GLY A 208 -8.57 18.28 4.81
CA GLY A 208 -7.34 17.81 4.17
C GLY A 208 -7.23 16.31 4.01
N VAL A 209 -7.66 15.54 5.03
CA VAL A 209 -7.63 14.07 4.98
C VAL A 209 -8.62 13.53 3.92
N PRO A 210 -9.90 13.96 3.89
CA PRO A 210 -10.80 13.62 2.78
C PRO A 210 -10.24 13.93 1.40
N ILE A 211 -9.69 15.12 1.18
CA ILE A 211 -9.07 15.50 -0.11
C ILE A 211 -7.95 14.52 -0.47
N ALA A 212 -7.06 14.21 0.45
CA ALA A 212 -5.96 13.27 0.20
C ALA A 212 -6.47 11.85 -0.13
N ILE A 213 -7.55 11.38 0.53
CA ILE A 213 -8.17 10.08 0.26
C ILE A 213 -8.84 10.08 -1.12
N VAL A 214 -9.63 11.10 -1.46
CA VAL A 214 -10.28 11.23 -2.78
C VAL A 214 -9.25 11.22 -3.90
N LEU A 215 -8.17 11.99 -3.76
CA LEU A 215 -7.08 12.00 -4.74
C LEU A 215 -6.46 10.61 -4.91
N MET A 216 -6.21 9.89 -3.82
CA MET A 216 -5.69 8.52 -3.89
C MET A 216 -6.66 7.60 -4.62
N HIS A 217 -7.94 7.59 -4.24
CA HIS A 217 -8.94 6.75 -4.86
C HIS A 217 -9.10 7.04 -6.35
N THR A 218 -9.18 8.33 -6.73
CA THR A 218 -9.31 8.75 -8.13
C THR A 218 -8.13 8.28 -8.97
N PHE A 219 -6.92 8.65 -8.57
CA PHE A 219 -5.74 8.33 -9.38
C PHE A 219 -5.37 6.84 -9.35
N PHE A 220 -5.63 6.16 -8.24
CA PHE A 220 -5.49 4.71 -8.18
C PHE A 220 -6.49 4.01 -9.12
N SER A 221 -7.74 4.43 -9.12
CA SER A 221 -8.78 3.90 -9.99
C SER A 221 -8.50 4.15 -11.48
N ILE A 222 -8.06 5.36 -11.84
CA ILE A 222 -7.61 5.67 -13.21
C ILE A 222 -6.41 4.78 -13.57
N GLY A 223 -5.46 4.59 -12.65
CA GLY A 223 -4.31 3.71 -12.83
C GLY A 223 -4.72 2.25 -13.05
N LEU A 224 -5.70 1.74 -12.28
CA LEU A 224 -6.27 0.40 -12.46
C LEU A 224 -6.83 0.21 -13.86
N ALA A 225 -7.70 1.12 -14.31
CA ALA A 225 -8.31 1.07 -15.64
C ALA A 225 -7.24 1.15 -16.75
N TYR A 226 -6.34 2.10 -16.65
CA TYR A 226 -5.25 2.23 -17.62
C TYR A 226 -4.33 1.00 -17.64
N GLY A 227 -4.13 0.33 -16.51
CA GLY A 227 -3.34 -0.89 -16.39
C GLY A 227 -3.90 -2.08 -17.18
N ILE A 228 -5.19 -2.08 -17.57
CA ILE A 228 -5.79 -3.14 -18.36
C ILE A 228 -5.14 -3.19 -19.75
N PHE A 229 -5.03 -2.05 -20.41
CA PHE A 229 -4.57 -1.90 -21.80
C PHE A 229 -3.18 -1.31 -21.91
N GLY A 230 -2.79 -0.46 -20.93
CA GLY A 230 -1.55 0.30 -20.98
C GLY A 230 -0.30 -0.56 -20.91
N ARG A 231 0.68 -0.27 -21.78
CA ARG A 231 2.05 -0.77 -21.67
C ARG A 231 2.91 0.29 -21.02
N ARG A 232 3.56 -0.04 -19.90
CA ARG A 232 4.65 0.78 -19.34
C ARG A 232 5.96 0.05 -19.53
N ARG A 233 7.02 0.80 -19.81
CA ARG A 233 8.38 0.26 -19.88
C ARG A 233 8.72 -0.41 -18.57
N SER A 234 9.13 -1.67 -18.63
CA SER A 234 9.63 -2.44 -17.50
C SER A 234 10.99 -1.89 -17.03
N PHE A 235 11.52 -2.44 -15.96
CA PHE A 235 12.87 -2.08 -15.51
C PHE A 235 13.92 -2.37 -16.59
N ASN A 236 13.80 -3.51 -17.27
CA ASN A 236 14.70 -3.93 -18.34
C ASN A 236 14.67 -2.97 -19.53
N ASP A 237 13.48 -2.49 -19.94
CA ASP A 237 13.36 -1.51 -21.03
C ASP A 237 14.03 -0.17 -20.68
N ARG A 238 14.10 0.18 -19.39
CA ARG A 238 14.77 1.42 -18.93
C ARG A 238 16.28 1.28 -18.95
N GLN A 239 16.83 0.11 -18.64
CA GLN A 239 18.26 -0.13 -18.69
C GLN A 239 18.76 -0.16 -20.14
N ALA A 240 18.01 -0.81 -21.05
CA ALA A 240 18.34 -0.84 -22.47
C ALA A 240 18.41 0.60 -23.06
N ASN A 241 17.50 1.49 -22.66
CA ASN A 241 17.55 2.89 -23.12
C ASN A 241 18.68 3.73 -22.52
N LYS A 242 19.21 3.37 -21.35
CA LYS A 242 20.37 4.08 -20.77
C LYS A 242 21.69 3.67 -21.41
N GLY A 243 21.76 2.44 -21.92
CA GLY A 243 22.92 1.95 -22.66
C GLY A 243 23.06 2.51 -24.09
N ASN A 244 21.97 3.09 -24.65
CA ASN A 244 21.98 3.68 -26.01
C ASN A 244 22.22 5.20 -26.03
N VAL A 245 22.57 5.82 -24.90
CA VAL A 245 22.80 7.28 -24.76
C VAL A 245 24.28 7.59 -24.44
N ASN A 246 25.19 6.64 -24.60
CA ASN A 246 26.64 6.87 -24.51
C ASN A 246 27.29 6.79 -25.87
#